data_201513af2f5d8f199adc319ae6123974
#
_entry.id   201513af2f5d8f199adc319ae6123974
#
_cell.length_a   1.000
_cell.length_b   1.000
_cell.length_c   1.000
_cell.angle_alpha   90.00
_cell.angle_beta   90.00
_cell.angle_gamma   90.00
#
_symmetry.space_group_name_H-M   'P 1'
#
loop_
_entity.id
_entity.type
_entity.pdbx_description
1 polymer ?
#
loop_
_entity_poly.entity_id
_entity_poly.type
_entity_poly.pdbx_seq_one_letter_code
_entity_poly.pdbx_strand_id
1 'polypeptide(L)'
;MFAILAAIAVMFGLSLARVPVVFALVIGAVTGGLLAGLGLQGTLEAFNNGLGGGAKIALAYGILGAFALALARSGLPDLLAYKMIHTLKGEADLKAQNRVKYFIFLVVAIAAVFSQNVIPVHIAFIPVLIPPLLMVFNHLKLDRRLVACLLTFGLVATYMLVPVGFGAIFLNDILGHNINTFGKPYGFEITYDQIPAAMAI
;
A
#
# COMPACT_ATOMS: atom_id res chain seq x y z
N MET A 1 16.14 -1.59 -22.18
CA MET A 1 16.43 -2.13 -20.84
C MET A 1 17.48 -1.35 -20.09
N PHE A 2 18.64 -1.04 -20.68
CA PHE A 2 19.72 -0.26 -20.02
C PHE A 2 19.25 1.10 -19.48
N ALA A 3 18.47 1.86 -20.25
CA ALA A 3 17.97 3.19 -19.84
C ALA A 3 17.11 3.15 -18.58
N ILE A 4 16.26 2.13 -18.43
CA ILE A 4 15.39 1.94 -17.26
C ILE A 4 16.24 1.62 -16.02
N LEU A 5 17.19 0.70 -16.16
CA LEU A 5 18.09 0.34 -15.05
C LEU A 5 18.95 1.52 -14.62
N ALA A 6 19.45 2.31 -15.57
CA ALA A 6 20.20 3.52 -15.27
C ALA A 6 19.35 4.59 -14.56
N ALA A 7 18.10 4.79 -15.01
CA ALA A 7 17.16 5.69 -14.35
C ALA A 7 16.91 5.31 -12.89
N ILE A 8 16.67 4.01 -12.65
CA ILE A 8 16.48 3.47 -11.30
C ILE A 8 17.74 3.63 -10.46
N ALA A 9 18.91 3.32 -11.01
CA ALA A 9 20.20 3.44 -10.30
C ALA A 9 20.48 4.91 -9.91
N VAL A 10 20.22 5.87 -10.79
CA VAL A 10 20.35 7.31 -10.50
C VAL A 10 19.38 7.74 -9.40
N MET A 11 18.12 7.32 -9.49
CA MET A 11 17.09 7.62 -8.48
C MET A 11 17.52 7.10 -7.09
N PHE A 12 17.96 5.83 -7.02
CA PHE A 12 18.43 5.24 -5.76
C PHE A 12 19.70 5.92 -5.25
N GLY A 13 20.68 6.18 -6.11
CA GLY A 13 21.92 6.86 -5.74
C GLY A 13 21.67 8.24 -5.14
N LEU A 14 20.80 9.04 -5.77
CA LEU A 14 20.42 10.36 -5.26
C LEU A 14 19.62 10.26 -3.95
N SER A 15 18.74 9.27 -3.83
CA SER A 15 17.98 9.04 -2.59
C SER A 15 18.90 8.66 -1.43
N LEU A 16 19.89 7.79 -1.66
CA LEU A 16 20.93 7.44 -0.68
C LEU A 16 21.81 8.63 -0.31
N ALA A 17 22.05 9.54 -1.26
CA ALA A 17 22.75 10.81 -1.02
C ALA A 17 21.90 11.86 -0.28
N ARG A 18 20.72 11.46 0.24
CA ARG A 18 19.75 12.30 0.96
C ARG A 18 19.16 13.45 0.13
N VAL A 19 19.18 13.35 -1.18
CA VAL A 19 18.41 14.25 -2.05
C VAL A 19 16.92 13.95 -1.85
N PRO A 20 16.04 14.98 -1.71
CA PRO A 20 14.61 14.75 -1.58
C PRO A 20 14.07 13.88 -2.72
N VAL A 21 13.25 12.88 -2.38
CA VAL A 21 12.79 11.83 -3.30
C VAL A 21 12.15 12.40 -4.57
N VAL A 22 11.44 13.53 -4.46
CA VAL A 22 10.81 14.19 -5.62
C VAL A 22 11.85 14.57 -6.66
N PHE A 23 12.97 15.19 -6.26
CA PHE A 23 14.05 15.56 -7.19
C PHE A 23 14.77 14.32 -7.73
N ALA A 24 15.00 13.31 -6.88
CA ALA A 24 15.62 12.06 -7.31
C ALA A 24 14.77 11.35 -8.39
N LEU A 25 13.44 11.34 -8.25
CA LEU A 25 12.51 10.79 -9.23
C LEU A 25 12.53 11.57 -10.55
N VAL A 26 12.47 12.90 -10.50
CA VAL A 26 12.51 13.75 -11.69
C VAL A 26 13.83 13.57 -12.45
N ILE A 27 14.96 13.64 -11.74
CA ILE A 27 16.30 13.47 -12.35
C ILE A 27 16.43 12.06 -12.93
N GLY A 28 15.97 11.03 -12.22
CA GLY A 28 15.98 9.66 -12.71
C GLY A 28 15.14 9.49 -13.99
N ALA A 29 13.92 10.05 -14.02
CA ALA A 29 13.05 10.01 -15.20
C ALA A 29 13.67 10.72 -16.40
N VAL A 30 14.23 11.92 -16.22
CA VAL A 30 14.91 12.67 -17.27
C VAL A 30 16.14 11.91 -17.78
N THR A 31 16.96 11.38 -16.89
CA THR A 31 18.11 10.55 -17.25
C THR A 31 17.70 9.34 -18.08
N GLY A 32 16.64 8.65 -17.67
CA GLY A 32 16.11 7.50 -18.40
C GLY A 32 15.63 7.85 -19.80
N GLY A 33 14.90 8.95 -19.95
CA GLY A 33 14.41 9.42 -21.25
C GLY A 33 15.54 9.80 -22.20
N LEU A 34 16.57 10.52 -21.71
CA LEU A 34 17.74 10.88 -22.51
C LEU A 34 18.53 9.64 -22.93
N LEU A 35 18.77 8.70 -22.03
CA LEU A 35 19.47 7.43 -22.33
C LEU A 35 18.68 6.51 -23.25
N ALA A 36 17.34 6.63 -23.27
CA ALA A 36 16.48 5.92 -24.23
C ALA A 36 16.52 6.54 -25.64
N GLY A 37 17.23 7.65 -25.85
CA GLY A 37 17.35 8.31 -27.14
C GLY A 37 16.15 9.19 -27.53
N LEU A 38 15.26 9.51 -26.60
CA LEU A 38 14.09 10.37 -26.85
C LEU A 38 14.45 11.84 -27.13
N GLY A 39 15.68 12.23 -26.83
CA GLY A 39 16.07 13.63 -26.81
C GLY A 39 15.38 14.43 -25.71
N LEU A 40 15.69 15.71 -25.59
CA LEU A 40 15.12 16.54 -24.52
C LEU A 40 13.63 16.74 -24.70
N GLN A 41 13.18 17.05 -25.92
CA GLN A 41 11.77 17.33 -26.20
C GLN A 41 10.89 16.10 -26.00
N GLY A 42 11.29 14.93 -26.53
CA GLY A 42 10.56 13.67 -26.32
C GLY A 42 10.53 13.22 -24.86
N THR A 43 11.62 13.46 -24.12
CA THR A 43 11.67 13.18 -22.68
C THR A 43 10.68 14.06 -21.91
N LEU A 44 10.60 15.36 -22.21
CA LEU A 44 9.65 16.27 -21.57
C LEU A 44 8.20 15.93 -21.93
N GLU A 45 7.94 15.55 -23.16
CA GLU A 45 6.60 15.13 -23.60
C GLU A 45 6.17 13.83 -22.90
N ALA A 46 7.04 12.82 -22.85
CA ALA A 46 6.78 11.58 -22.13
C ALA A 46 6.56 11.82 -20.63
N PHE A 47 7.34 12.71 -20.02
CA PHE A 47 7.17 13.11 -18.63
C PHE A 47 5.81 13.78 -18.38
N ASN A 48 5.43 14.75 -19.21
CA ASN A 48 4.14 15.44 -19.09
C ASN A 48 2.95 14.49 -19.26
N ASN A 49 3.04 13.57 -20.22
CA ASN A 49 1.99 12.56 -20.43
C ASN A 49 1.86 11.61 -19.21
N GLY A 50 3.00 11.27 -18.59
CA GLY A 50 3.02 10.44 -17.37
C GLY A 50 2.44 11.17 -16.15
N LEU A 51 2.66 12.49 -16.04
CA LEU A 51 2.14 13.30 -14.93
C LEU A 51 0.61 13.28 -14.84
N GLY A 52 -0.09 13.24 -15.98
CA GLY A 52 -1.56 13.23 -15.99
C GLY A 52 -2.17 12.07 -15.23
N GLY A 53 -1.60 10.87 -15.34
CA GLY A 53 -1.99 9.69 -14.57
C GLY A 53 -1.66 9.82 -13.08
N GLY A 54 -0.46 10.29 -12.77
CA GLY A 54 -0.01 10.50 -11.39
C GLY A 54 -0.78 11.59 -10.65
N ALA A 55 -1.22 12.65 -11.33
CA ALA A 55 -1.97 13.75 -10.73
C ALA A 55 -3.30 13.31 -10.13
N LYS A 56 -4.03 12.40 -10.79
CA LYS A 56 -5.28 11.83 -10.27
C LYS A 56 -5.05 11.07 -8.96
N ILE A 57 -3.99 10.28 -8.91
CA ILE A 57 -3.61 9.51 -7.72
C ILE A 57 -3.17 10.45 -6.60
N ALA A 58 -2.34 11.45 -6.90
CA ALA A 58 -1.89 12.44 -5.93
C ALA A 58 -3.06 13.24 -5.32
N LEU A 59 -4.03 13.64 -6.14
CA LEU A 59 -5.23 14.33 -5.68
C LEU A 59 -6.08 13.43 -4.76
N ALA A 60 -6.30 12.18 -5.16
CA ALA A 60 -7.02 11.22 -4.33
C ALA A 60 -6.33 11.02 -2.97
N TYR A 61 -5.01 10.85 -2.94
CA TYR A 61 -4.25 10.74 -1.71
C TYR A 61 -4.29 12.01 -0.84
N GLY A 62 -4.21 13.17 -1.47
CA GLY A 62 -4.32 14.46 -0.78
C GLY A 62 -5.67 14.61 -0.08
N ILE A 63 -6.77 14.33 -0.77
CA ILE A 63 -8.12 14.40 -0.23
C ILE A 63 -8.32 13.37 0.90
N LEU A 64 -7.90 12.11 0.69
CA LEU A 64 -7.99 11.07 1.71
C LEU A 64 -7.12 11.38 2.93
N GLY A 65 -5.93 11.94 2.75
CA GLY A 65 -5.07 12.40 3.84
C GLY A 65 -5.69 13.54 4.63
N ALA A 66 -6.30 14.52 3.95
CA ALA A 66 -7.03 15.61 4.60
C ALA A 66 -8.24 15.09 5.39
N PHE A 67 -9.01 14.16 4.83
CA PHE A 67 -10.12 13.50 5.52
C PHE A 67 -9.65 12.72 6.75
N ALA A 68 -8.57 11.95 6.64
CA ALA A 68 -7.98 11.23 7.75
C ALA A 68 -7.53 12.17 8.88
N LEU A 69 -6.93 13.31 8.54
CA LEU A 69 -6.52 14.33 9.50
C LEU A 69 -7.73 14.98 10.17
N ALA A 70 -8.78 15.32 9.43
CA ALA A 70 -10.02 15.85 9.96
C ALA A 70 -10.67 14.86 10.94
N LEU A 71 -10.72 13.57 10.56
CA LEU A 71 -11.23 12.51 11.42
C LEU A 71 -10.38 12.35 12.70
N ALA A 72 -9.06 12.35 12.56
CA ALA A 72 -8.16 12.26 13.71
C ALA A 72 -8.33 13.43 14.72
N ARG A 73 -8.67 14.62 14.21
CA ARG A 73 -8.91 15.82 15.03
C ARG A 73 -10.36 15.97 15.53
N SER A 74 -11.28 15.14 15.06
CA SER A 74 -12.70 15.22 15.46
C SER A 74 -12.99 14.77 16.90
N GLY A 75 -12.00 14.17 17.58
CA GLY A 75 -12.17 13.53 18.91
C GLY A 75 -12.86 12.16 18.83
N LEU A 76 -13.33 11.74 17.65
CA LEU A 76 -13.95 10.42 17.47
C LEU A 76 -13.00 9.27 17.82
N PRO A 77 -11.70 9.32 17.41
CA PRO A 77 -10.72 8.31 17.79
C PRO A 77 -10.53 8.21 19.30
N ASP A 78 -10.47 9.35 19.98
CA ASP A 78 -10.27 9.41 21.44
C ASP A 78 -11.50 8.85 22.18
N LEU A 79 -12.69 9.15 21.69
CA LEU A 79 -13.94 8.63 22.24
C LEU A 79 -14.03 7.09 22.08
N LEU A 80 -13.65 6.57 20.92
CA LEU A 80 -13.62 5.12 20.66
C LEU A 80 -12.58 4.45 21.56
N ALA A 81 -11.38 4.99 21.65
CA ALA A 81 -10.32 4.49 22.52
C ALA A 81 -10.74 4.49 23.99
N TYR A 82 -11.35 5.61 24.45
CA TYR A 82 -11.87 5.73 25.82
C TYR A 82 -12.94 4.65 26.10
N LYS A 83 -13.90 4.51 25.21
CA LYS A 83 -14.98 3.52 25.36
C LYS A 83 -14.43 2.08 25.40
N MET A 84 -13.48 1.76 24.51
CA MET A 84 -12.81 0.46 24.50
C MET A 84 -12.04 0.20 25.82
N ILE A 85 -11.24 1.15 26.26
CA ILE A 85 -10.46 1.03 27.51
C ILE A 85 -11.39 0.89 28.73
N HIS A 86 -12.50 1.63 28.75
CA HIS A 86 -13.44 1.57 29.86
C HIS A 86 -14.16 0.22 29.95
N THR A 87 -14.49 -0.35 28.80
CA THR A 87 -15.07 -1.70 28.72
C THR A 87 -14.07 -2.76 29.20
N LEU A 88 -12.77 -2.56 28.95
CA LEU A 88 -11.70 -3.48 29.36
C LEU A 88 -11.31 -3.38 30.85
N LYS A 89 -11.51 -2.21 31.48
CA LYS A 89 -11.17 -2.00 32.89
C LYS A 89 -12.00 -2.87 33.87
N GLY A 90 -13.13 -3.40 33.42
CA GLY A 90 -13.96 -4.31 34.22
C GLY A 90 -13.45 -5.74 34.34
N GLU A 91 -12.45 -6.12 33.52
CA GLU A 91 -11.94 -7.50 33.47
C GLU A 91 -10.53 -7.58 34.06
N ALA A 92 -10.44 -7.92 35.36
CA ALA A 92 -9.17 -8.15 36.07
C ALA A 92 -8.47 -9.47 35.68
N ASP A 93 -9.13 -10.33 34.86
CA ASP A 93 -8.61 -11.64 34.48
C ASP A 93 -7.65 -11.54 33.27
N LEU A 94 -6.43 -12.08 33.45
CA LEU A 94 -5.39 -12.17 32.40
C LEU A 94 -5.90 -12.95 31.16
N LYS A 95 -6.78 -13.93 31.35
CA LYS A 95 -7.36 -14.69 30.24
C LYS A 95 -8.30 -13.82 29.39
N ALA A 96 -9.08 -12.97 30.04
CA ALA A 96 -9.96 -12.02 29.36
C ALA A 96 -9.16 -10.97 28.58
N GLN A 97 -8.09 -10.42 29.16
CA GLN A 97 -7.19 -9.49 28.45
C GLN A 97 -6.56 -10.13 27.22
N ASN A 98 -6.09 -11.37 27.30
CA ASN A 98 -5.54 -12.08 26.15
C ASN A 98 -6.58 -12.33 25.06
N ARG A 99 -7.82 -12.68 25.41
CA ARG A 99 -8.92 -12.83 24.46
C ARG A 99 -9.18 -11.55 23.69
N VAL A 100 -9.19 -10.41 24.38
CA VAL A 100 -9.36 -9.10 23.75
C VAL A 100 -8.19 -8.76 22.81
N LYS A 101 -6.95 -9.08 23.19
CA LYS A 101 -5.78 -8.89 22.31
C LYS A 101 -5.93 -9.66 21.00
N TYR A 102 -6.26 -10.94 21.07
CA TYR A 102 -6.46 -11.76 19.86
C TYR A 102 -7.64 -11.27 19.03
N PHE A 103 -8.72 -10.83 19.68
CA PHE A 103 -9.85 -10.23 18.98
C PHE A 103 -9.46 -8.97 18.22
N ILE A 104 -8.68 -8.08 18.82
CA ILE A 104 -8.17 -6.87 18.15
C ILE A 104 -7.28 -7.24 16.96
N PHE A 105 -6.38 -8.20 17.12
CA PHE A 105 -5.54 -8.67 16.01
C PHE A 105 -6.38 -9.23 14.87
N LEU A 106 -7.40 -10.02 15.19
CA LEU A 106 -8.32 -10.56 14.18
C LEU A 106 -9.07 -9.46 13.46
N VAL A 107 -9.62 -8.48 14.19
CA VAL A 107 -10.33 -7.34 13.58
C VAL A 107 -9.41 -6.52 12.69
N VAL A 108 -8.18 -6.23 13.13
CA VAL A 108 -7.19 -5.49 12.34
C VAL A 108 -6.81 -6.27 11.08
N ALA A 109 -6.59 -7.58 11.19
CA ALA A 109 -6.27 -8.45 10.05
C ALA A 109 -7.42 -8.51 9.04
N ILE A 110 -8.65 -8.75 9.51
CA ILE A 110 -9.84 -8.76 8.65
C ILE A 110 -10.02 -7.41 7.96
N ALA A 111 -9.91 -6.32 8.71
CA ALA A 111 -10.06 -4.98 8.16
C ALA A 111 -8.96 -4.67 7.11
N ALA A 112 -7.72 -5.12 7.32
CA ALA A 112 -6.64 -4.98 6.34
C ALA A 112 -6.94 -5.74 5.03
N VAL A 113 -7.42 -6.98 5.13
CA VAL A 113 -7.85 -7.80 3.99
C VAL A 113 -8.98 -7.13 3.21
N PHE A 114 -10.02 -6.67 3.90
CA PHE A 114 -11.17 -6.02 3.26
C PHE A 114 -10.83 -4.67 2.64
N SER A 115 -9.93 -3.90 3.25
CA SER A 115 -9.56 -2.56 2.76
C SER A 115 -8.86 -2.59 1.41
N GLN A 116 -8.27 -3.72 1.04
CA GLN A 116 -7.56 -3.86 -0.24
C GLN A 116 -8.45 -4.47 -1.32
N ASN A 117 -9.20 -5.51 -0.98
CA ASN A 117 -9.88 -6.33 -1.98
C ASN A 117 -11.36 -5.97 -2.17
N VAL A 118 -12.06 -5.53 -1.12
CA VAL A 118 -13.51 -5.25 -1.20
C VAL A 118 -13.77 -3.78 -1.41
N ILE A 119 -13.11 -2.94 -0.63
CA ILE A 119 -13.22 -1.49 -0.73
C ILE A 119 -11.81 -0.93 -0.90
N PRO A 120 -11.42 -0.42 -2.08
CA PRO A 120 -10.05 0.02 -2.34
C PRO A 120 -9.73 1.34 -1.62
N VAL A 121 -9.87 1.36 -0.30
CA VAL A 121 -9.57 2.49 0.59
C VAL A 121 -8.32 2.26 1.43
N HIS A 122 -7.47 1.33 1.02
CA HIS A 122 -6.25 0.93 1.74
C HIS A 122 -5.36 2.12 2.13
N ILE A 123 -5.35 3.17 1.33
CA ILE A 123 -4.55 4.37 1.57
C ILE A 123 -5.06 5.17 2.76
N ALA A 124 -6.38 5.29 2.90
CA ALA A 124 -7.00 5.96 4.04
C ALA A 124 -7.08 5.06 5.28
N PHE A 125 -7.06 3.74 5.09
CA PHE A 125 -7.24 2.76 6.15
C PHE A 125 -6.20 2.91 7.27
N ILE A 126 -4.92 2.97 6.93
CA ILE A 126 -3.86 3.08 7.93
C ILE A 126 -3.96 4.42 8.70
N PRO A 127 -3.98 5.60 8.06
CA PRO A 127 -4.02 6.86 8.78
C PRO A 127 -5.33 7.12 9.52
N VAL A 128 -6.44 6.48 9.14
CA VAL A 128 -7.73 6.62 9.82
C VAL A 128 -7.87 5.64 10.99
N LEU A 129 -7.48 4.39 10.79
CA LEU A 129 -7.72 3.34 11.80
C LEU A 129 -6.62 3.24 12.84
N ILE A 130 -5.36 3.37 12.44
CA ILE A 130 -4.24 3.07 13.35
C ILE A 130 -4.06 4.09 14.46
N PRO A 131 -4.09 5.42 14.24
CA PRO A 131 -3.92 6.40 15.31
C PRO A 131 -4.87 6.23 16.49
N PRO A 132 -6.20 6.04 16.28
CA PRO A 132 -7.12 5.76 17.39
C PRO A 132 -6.78 4.48 18.15
N LEU A 133 -6.35 3.45 17.45
CA LEU A 133 -6.03 2.17 18.06
C LEU A 133 -4.70 2.18 18.82
N LEU A 134 -3.79 3.12 18.56
CA LEU A 134 -2.51 3.20 19.26
C LEU A 134 -2.65 3.35 20.77
N MET A 135 -3.66 4.09 21.25
CA MET A 135 -3.94 4.21 22.69
C MET A 135 -4.36 2.86 23.28
N VAL A 136 -5.20 2.11 22.57
CA VAL A 136 -5.62 0.77 22.98
C VAL A 136 -4.44 -0.21 22.96
N PHE A 137 -3.61 -0.16 21.92
CA PHE A 137 -2.41 -1.00 21.80
C PHE A 137 -1.43 -0.74 22.96
N ASN A 138 -1.23 0.52 23.34
CA ASN A 138 -0.39 0.89 24.50
C ASN A 138 -0.98 0.37 25.82
N HIS A 139 -2.28 0.54 26.00
CA HIS A 139 -2.97 0.09 27.23
C HIS A 139 -2.87 -1.44 27.39
N LEU A 140 -3.05 -2.19 26.30
CA LEU A 140 -2.96 -3.65 26.27
C LEU A 140 -1.51 -4.16 26.14
N LYS A 141 -0.51 -3.28 26.08
CA LYS A 141 0.91 -3.61 25.88
C LYS A 141 1.10 -4.51 24.64
N LEU A 142 0.41 -4.20 23.54
CA LEU A 142 0.55 -4.93 22.29
C LEU A 142 1.84 -4.56 21.60
N ASP A 143 2.53 -5.56 21.05
CA ASP A 143 3.72 -5.32 20.24
C ASP A 143 3.30 -4.67 18.90
N ARG A 144 3.77 -3.43 18.70
CA ARG A 144 3.48 -2.66 17.48
C ARG A 144 4.07 -3.31 16.23
N ARG A 145 5.16 -4.09 16.38
CA ARG A 145 5.77 -4.82 15.27
C ARG A 145 4.82 -5.90 14.76
N LEU A 146 4.18 -6.63 15.69
CA LEU A 146 3.19 -7.64 15.33
C LEU A 146 1.99 -7.02 14.61
N VAL A 147 1.50 -5.88 15.09
CA VAL A 147 0.41 -5.14 14.41
C VAL A 147 0.83 -4.72 12.99
N ALA A 148 2.05 -4.18 12.85
CA ALA A 148 2.58 -3.80 11.53
C ALA A 148 2.70 -4.99 10.59
N CYS A 149 3.20 -6.14 11.07
CA CYS A 149 3.27 -7.37 10.29
C CYS A 149 1.90 -7.87 9.84
N LEU A 150 0.90 -7.86 10.74
CA LEU A 150 -0.47 -8.26 10.41
C LEU A 150 -1.10 -7.34 9.37
N LEU A 151 -0.90 -6.02 9.51
CA LEU A 151 -1.38 -5.05 8.53
C LEU A 151 -0.73 -5.25 7.18
N THR A 152 0.61 -5.38 7.14
CA THR A 152 1.35 -5.59 5.91
C THR A 152 0.93 -6.89 5.24
N PHE A 153 0.80 -7.97 6.00
CA PHE A 153 0.34 -9.25 5.48
C PHE A 153 -1.08 -9.14 4.90
N GLY A 154 -2.02 -8.58 5.65
CA GLY A 154 -3.41 -8.42 5.19
C GLY A 154 -3.52 -7.52 3.95
N LEU A 155 -2.75 -6.44 3.90
CA LEU A 155 -2.76 -5.50 2.78
C LEU A 155 -2.06 -6.07 1.54
N VAL A 156 -0.94 -6.76 1.69
CA VAL A 156 -0.09 -7.19 0.55
C VAL A 156 -0.45 -8.60 0.08
N ALA A 157 -0.45 -9.60 0.98
CA ALA A 157 -0.66 -10.98 0.58
C ALA A 157 -2.04 -11.20 -0.07
N THR A 158 -3.06 -10.48 0.39
CA THR A 158 -4.42 -10.72 -0.07
C THR A 158 -4.63 -10.33 -1.54
N TYR A 159 -4.14 -9.17 -1.99
CA TYR A 159 -4.31 -8.79 -3.39
C TYR A 159 -3.41 -9.58 -4.35
N MET A 160 -2.33 -10.13 -3.82
CA MET A 160 -1.43 -11.00 -4.60
C MET A 160 -1.98 -12.42 -4.79
N LEU A 161 -2.93 -12.85 -3.95
CA LEU A 161 -3.45 -14.22 -3.94
C LEU A 161 -4.91 -14.31 -4.37
N VAL A 162 -5.73 -13.33 -3.99
CA VAL A 162 -7.19 -13.41 -4.15
C VAL A 162 -7.63 -12.56 -5.34
N PRO A 163 -8.16 -13.15 -6.42
CA PRO A 163 -8.57 -12.44 -7.63
C PRO A 163 -9.94 -11.74 -7.45
N VAL A 164 -10.08 -10.90 -6.41
CA VAL A 164 -11.29 -10.12 -6.11
C VAL A 164 -10.91 -8.67 -5.85
N GLY A 165 -11.69 -7.73 -6.36
CA GLY A 165 -11.45 -6.30 -6.20
C GLY A 165 -10.11 -5.88 -6.80
N PHE A 166 -9.26 -5.22 -6.01
CA PHE A 166 -7.93 -4.81 -6.47
C PHE A 166 -7.03 -6.03 -6.83
N GLY A 167 -7.23 -7.17 -6.16
CA GLY A 167 -6.51 -8.40 -6.49
C GLY A 167 -6.82 -8.87 -7.91
N ALA A 168 -8.05 -8.76 -8.39
CA ALA A 168 -8.39 -9.09 -9.77
C ALA A 168 -7.66 -8.16 -10.76
N ILE A 169 -7.62 -6.87 -10.49
CA ILE A 169 -6.88 -5.89 -11.30
C ILE A 169 -5.39 -6.24 -11.31
N PHE A 170 -4.81 -6.52 -10.13
CA PHE A 170 -3.39 -6.85 -10.03
C PHE A 170 -3.03 -8.14 -10.78
N LEU A 171 -3.76 -9.22 -10.52
CA LEU A 171 -3.43 -10.55 -11.06
C LEU A 171 -3.74 -10.64 -12.56
N ASN A 172 -4.86 -10.09 -13.01
CA ASN A 172 -5.29 -10.23 -14.41
C ASN A 172 -4.77 -9.09 -15.29
N ASP A 173 -5.08 -7.82 -14.91
CA ASP A 173 -4.83 -6.67 -15.79
C ASP A 173 -3.38 -6.21 -15.73
N ILE A 174 -2.71 -6.33 -14.57
CA ILE A 174 -1.32 -5.92 -14.42
C ILE A 174 -0.39 -7.11 -14.67
N LEU A 175 -0.44 -8.15 -13.83
CA LEU A 175 0.52 -9.24 -13.87
C LEU A 175 0.32 -10.12 -15.11
N GLY A 176 -0.86 -10.72 -15.26
CA GLY A 176 -1.15 -11.66 -16.35
C GLY A 176 -1.09 -11.01 -17.73
N HIS A 177 -1.66 -9.80 -17.87
CA HIS A 177 -1.60 -9.05 -19.11
C HIS A 177 -0.15 -8.76 -19.55
N ASN A 178 0.68 -8.27 -18.61
CA ASN A 178 2.08 -7.98 -18.94
C ASN A 178 2.88 -9.26 -19.24
N ILE A 179 2.69 -10.34 -18.48
CA ILE A 179 3.36 -11.61 -18.78
C ILE A 179 3.00 -12.09 -20.17
N ASN A 180 1.73 -12.08 -20.54
CA ASN A 180 1.30 -12.51 -21.87
C ASN A 180 1.75 -11.56 -22.97
N THR A 181 1.71 -10.24 -22.75
CA THR A 181 2.15 -9.26 -23.74
C THR A 181 3.64 -9.41 -24.08
N PHE A 182 4.48 -9.58 -23.08
CA PHE A 182 5.92 -9.71 -23.26
C PHE A 182 6.38 -11.16 -23.48
N GLY A 183 5.60 -12.16 -23.07
CA GLY A 183 5.89 -13.58 -23.23
C GLY A 183 5.55 -14.14 -24.61
N LYS A 184 4.47 -13.66 -25.25
CA LYS A 184 4.00 -14.12 -26.58
C LYS A 184 5.09 -14.17 -27.66
N PRO A 185 5.95 -13.16 -27.81
CA PRO A 185 7.04 -13.20 -28.80
C PRO A 185 8.04 -14.33 -28.57
N TYR A 186 8.09 -14.90 -27.38
CA TYR A 186 8.97 -16.00 -26.99
C TYR A 186 8.24 -17.34 -26.86
N GLY A 187 6.97 -17.42 -27.31
CA GLY A 187 6.15 -18.62 -27.23
C GLY A 187 5.65 -18.95 -25.81
N PHE A 188 5.67 -17.98 -24.90
CA PHE A 188 5.20 -18.15 -23.52
C PHE A 188 3.88 -17.42 -23.33
N GLU A 189 2.85 -18.15 -22.93
CA GLU A 189 1.53 -17.61 -22.59
C GLU A 189 0.99 -18.34 -21.37
N ILE A 190 0.40 -17.59 -20.43
CA ILE A 190 -0.19 -18.13 -19.21
C ILE A 190 -1.70 -17.90 -19.19
N THR A 191 -2.41 -18.83 -18.57
CA THR A 191 -3.85 -18.70 -18.30
C THR A 191 -4.05 -17.96 -16.99
N TYR A 192 -4.95 -16.98 -16.96
CA TYR A 192 -5.18 -16.13 -15.78
C TYR A 192 -5.59 -16.92 -14.54
N ASP A 193 -6.31 -18.02 -14.68
CA ASP A 193 -6.75 -18.88 -13.56
C ASP A 193 -5.58 -19.56 -12.84
N GLN A 194 -4.42 -19.68 -13.47
CA GLN A 194 -3.22 -20.29 -12.88
C GLN A 194 -2.40 -19.32 -12.04
N ILE A 195 -2.59 -18.02 -12.25
CA ILE A 195 -1.78 -17.00 -11.59
C ILE A 195 -1.96 -17.01 -10.05
N PRO A 196 -3.18 -17.05 -9.49
CA PRO A 196 -3.36 -17.10 -8.05
C PRO A 196 -2.69 -18.31 -7.39
N ALA A 197 -2.76 -19.47 -8.04
CA ALA A 197 -2.14 -20.70 -7.55
C ALA A 197 -0.60 -20.60 -7.60
N ALA A 198 -0.04 -20.03 -8.66
CA ALA A 198 1.41 -19.82 -8.78
C ALA A 198 1.93 -18.78 -7.76
N MET A 199 1.13 -17.77 -7.42
CA MET A 199 1.51 -16.75 -6.43
C MET A 199 1.38 -17.25 -4.99
N ALA A 200 0.72 -18.39 -4.74
CA ALA A 200 0.54 -18.98 -3.40
C ALA A 200 1.71 -19.87 -2.96
N ILE A 201 2.68 -20.13 -3.84
CA ILE A 201 3.87 -20.95 -3.55
C ILE A 201 5.00 -20.06 -3.05
#